data_b30cb3b9ee5881731a21524db224c47c
#
_entry.id   b30cb3b9ee5881731a21524db224c47c
#
_cell.length_a   1.000
_cell.length_b   1.000
_cell.length_c   1.000
_cell.angle_alpha   90.00
_cell.angle_beta   90.00
_cell.angle_gamma   90.00
#
_symmetry.space_group_name_H-M   'P 1'
#
loop_
_entity.id
_entity.type
_entity.pdbx_description
1 polymer ?
#
loop_
_entity_poly.entity_id
_entity_poly.type
_entity_poly.pdbx_seq_one_letter_code
_entity_poly.pdbx_strand_id
1 'polypeptide(L)'
;MKKHISLVLLILFLSASSLFAQEGFHLLTTMSGDSIGDQFSVVSHIGDINADGFDDVIVGAPGGDYAKLFFGGAVFDTIPDLIFKDYKQLNCYFGCAITGDGDINGDGYPDIIIGASDTWIGPSFPFEIMTTGAAYVYFGGPMIDTTADLTLIVGDWLTQTGWYYEFGSSVAIPGDLNGDGYDDFVIGAANDDYDAHGRVYIYYGGPNVDDQYDVLLEGEDVFDNFGFSLSAVGDMNNDGFDDVLIGAPMFHNNIPNKIYQGGKAYLVYGGNEINLTNSIEFTGDTSSYQYGRFISGLGDVNGDSINDLGIMGGEYFKIISGYDFYPVLTVYADTNKFGSYYNIAAANDINNDVYNDIFVGMQEAINNEAFNSIFVYYGGVTIDSIPDLEITQEANSFFQSAGFLGNINNDDYIDYILGAQDWYGGVTPGASRVNIYFFGLPDDVQEDINSIYLSNFILYQNYPNPFNSTTIIKYSIPKQEQVTLKIYDQLGRLVTTLVDVEKNVGQHQVEFHTDKLASGVYFYQLIAGNIILTNKLILLK
;
A
#
# COMPACT_ATOMS: atom_id res chain seq x y z
N MET A 1 39.67 -73.86 -11.79
CA MET A 1 38.39 -73.10 -11.63
C MET A 1 38.58 -72.11 -10.51
N LYS A 2 38.95 -70.87 -10.84
CA LYS A 2 39.04 -69.76 -9.90
C LYS A 2 37.88 -68.85 -10.15
N LYS A 3 36.96 -68.70 -9.19
CA LYS A 3 35.86 -67.75 -9.21
C LYS A 3 36.42 -66.37 -8.79
N HIS A 4 36.37 -65.44 -9.73
CA HIS A 4 36.57 -64.02 -9.42
C HIS A 4 35.30 -63.46 -8.78
N ILE A 5 35.41 -63.01 -7.52
CA ILE A 5 34.39 -62.22 -6.87
C ILE A 5 34.75 -60.76 -7.18
N SER A 6 33.98 -60.10 -8.03
CA SER A 6 34.06 -58.66 -8.25
C SER A 6 33.33 -57.96 -7.09
N LEU A 7 34.07 -57.28 -6.25
CA LEU A 7 33.56 -56.40 -5.24
C LEU A 7 33.19 -55.07 -5.92
N VAL A 8 31.91 -54.85 -6.13
CA VAL A 8 31.39 -53.56 -6.58
C VAL A 8 31.36 -52.64 -5.35
N LEU A 9 32.32 -51.75 -5.31
CA LEU A 9 32.36 -50.67 -4.30
C LEU A 9 31.30 -49.63 -4.72
N LEU A 10 30.12 -49.69 -4.10
CA LEU A 10 29.08 -48.64 -4.23
C LEU A 10 29.54 -47.45 -3.38
N ILE A 11 30.20 -46.49 -4.04
CA ILE A 11 30.51 -45.20 -3.42
C ILE A 11 29.18 -44.45 -3.40
N LEU A 12 28.50 -44.48 -2.26
CA LEU A 12 27.46 -43.53 -1.91
C LEU A 12 28.13 -42.15 -1.76
N PHE A 13 28.09 -41.34 -2.80
CA PHE A 13 28.21 -39.90 -2.67
C PHE A 13 26.95 -39.43 -1.91
N LEU A 14 27.04 -39.46 -0.59
CA LEU A 14 26.26 -38.52 0.21
C LEU A 14 26.80 -37.13 -0.14
N SER A 15 26.19 -36.49 -1.13
CA SER A 15 26.23 -35.04 -1.22
C SER A 15 25.63 -34.56 0.10
N ALA A 16 26.47 -34.16 1.04
CA ALA A 16 26.07 -33.21 2.05
C ALA A 16 25.74 -31.92 1.27
N SER A 17 24.52 -31.85 0.74
CA SER A 17 23.88 -30.55 0.52
C SER A 17 23.82 -29.96 1.92
N SER A 18 24.78 -29.08 2.24
CA SER A 18 24.57 -28.11 3.29
C SER A 18 23.17 -27.52 2.98
N LEU A 19 22.21 -27.83 3.84
CA LEU A 19 20.99 -27.04 3.94
C LEU A 19 21.47 -25.66 4.42
N PHE A 20 21.93 -24.83 3.49
CA PHE A 20 21.86 -23.41 3.67
C PHE A 20 20.37 -23.12 3.44
N ALA A 21 19.68 -22.66 4.46
CA ALA A 21 18.38 -22.05 4.27
C ALA A 21 18.55 -21.00 3.16
N GLN A 22 17.74 -21.07 2.13
CA GLN A 22 17.83 -20.15 1.03
C GLN A 22 17.12 -18.87 1.45
N GLU A 23 17.79 -17.74 1.37
CA GLU A 23 17.16 -16.45 1.51
C GLU A 23 16.00 -16.33 0.54
N GLY A 24 14.89 -15.78 1.01
CA GLY A 24 13.69 -15.63 0.19
C GLY A 24 12.55 -14.94 0.95
N PHE A 25 11.44 -14.76 0.25
CA PHE A 25 10.23 -14.21 0.84
C PHE A 25 9.50 -15.24 1.70
N HIS A 26 9.22 -14.87 2.92
CA HIS A 26 8.48 -15.67 3.89
C HIS A 26 7.21 -14.95 4.31
N LEU A 27 6.07 -15.64 4.23
CA LEU A 27 4.78 -15.10 4.62
C LEU A 27 4.77 -14.82 6.12
N LEU A 28 4.67 -13.54 6.50
CA LEU A 28 4.49 -13.12 7.88
C LEU A 28 3.03 -13.30 8.32
N THR A 29 2.11 -12.71 7.56
CA THR A 29 0.68 -12.83 7.85
C THR A 29 -0.18 -12.56 6.62
N THR A 30 -1.48 -12.88 6.73
CA THR A 30 -2.50 -12.60 5.71
C THR A 30 -3.65 -11.83 6.32
N MET A 31 -3.99 -10.69 5.74
CA MET A 31 -5.16 -9.91 6.07
C MET A 31 -6.26 -10.15 5.05
N SER A 32 -7.52 -10.01 5.45
CA SER A 32 -8.67 -10.22 4.57
C SER A 32 -9.65 -9.05 4.66
N GLY A 33 -10.34 -8.80 3.56
CA GLY A 33 -11.47 -7.88 3.52
C GLY A 33 -12.67 -8.38 4.34
N ASP A 34 -13.67 -7.51 4.49
CA ASP A 34 -14.87 -7.81 5.28
C ASP A 34 -15.86 -8.69 4.51
N SER A 35 -15.86 -8.62 3.19
CA SER A 35 -16.84 -9.30 2.34
C SER A 35 -16.28 -9.63 0.95
N ILE A 36 -16.98 -10.53 0.26
CA ILE A 36 -16.69 -10.85 -1.14
C ILE A 36 -16.96 -9.62 -2.01
N GLY A 37 -15.97 -9.24 -2.81
CA GLY A 37 -16.09 -8.13 -3.76
C GLY A 37 -15.75 -6.76 -3.19
N ASP A 38 -15.27 -6.69 -1.96
CA ASP A 38 -14.81 -5.43 -1.36
C ASP A 38 -13.48 -4.91 -1.94
N GLN A 39 -12.77 -5.77 -2.70
CA GLN A 39 -11.52 -5.40 -3.38
C GLN A 39 -10.42 -4.93 -2.39
N PHE A 40 -10.32 -5.57 -1.24
CA PHE A 40 -9.31 -5.28 -0.22
C PHE A 40 -7.90 -5.63 -0.72
N SER A 41 -7.25 -4.67 -1.39
CA SER A 41 -5.99 -4.95 -2.10
C SER A 41 -5.17 -3.71 -2.48
N VAL A 42 -5.67 -2.50 -2.25
CA VAL A 42 -4.92 -1.26 -2.51
C VAL A 42 -4.03 -0.99 -1.30
N VAL A 43 -2.71 -1.05 -1.48
CA VAL A 43 -1.74 -0.92 -0.38
C VAL A 43 -0.80 0.25 -0.62
N SER A 44 -0.37 0.89 0.47
CA SER A 44 0.65 1.93 0.46
C SER A 44 1.52 1.87 1.70
N HIS A 45 2.78 2.24 1.57
CA HIS A 45 3.66 2.61 2.66
C HIS A 45 3.20 3.97 3.22
N ILE A 46 3.18 4.10 4.53
CA ILE A 46 2.72 5.32 5.21
C ILE A 46 3.63 5.74 6.37
N GLY A 47 4.77 5.05 6.57
CA GLY A 47 5.69 5.32 7.68
C GLY A 47 5.05 5.08 9.05
N ASP A 48 5.69 5.60 10.09
CA ASP A 48 5.22 5.60 11.48
C ASP A 48 4.23 6.74 11.70
N ILE A 49 2.96 6.52 11.33
CA ILE A 49 1.93 7.58 11.32
C ILE A 49 1.49 8.01 12.71
N ASN A 50 1.71 7.18 13.73
CA ASN A 50 1.30 7.44 15.11
C ASN A 50 2.48 7.81 16.03
N ALA A 51 3.71 7.76 15.53
CA ALA A 51 4.98 8.01 16.25
C ALA A 51 5.23 7.04 17.41
N ASP A 52 4.92 5.76 17.23
CA ASP A 52 5.19 4.72 18.23
C ASP A 52 6.51 3.98 18.00
N GLY A 53 7.19 4.24 16.88
CA GLY A 53 8.50 3.72 16.50
C GLY A 53 8.43 2.49 15.59
N PHE A 54 7.27 2.17 15.03
CA PHE A 54 7.04 1.10 14.07
C PHE A 54 6.36 1.67 12.83
N ASP A 55 6.72 1.18 11.66
CA ASP A 55 5.99 1.55 10.45
C ASP A 55 4.59 0.95 10.43
N ASP A 56 3.63 1.66 9.87
CA ASP A 56 2.22 1.32 9.88
C ASP A 56 1.73 0.89 8.48
N VAL A 57 0.60 0.19 8.45
CA VAL A 57 0.06 -0.41 7.21
C VAL A 57 -1.35 0.07 6.95
N ILE A 58 -1.61 0.58 5.73
CA ILE A 58 -2.96 0.90 5.30
C ILE A 58 -3.37 0.06 4.08
N VAL A 59 -4.61 -0.40 4.08
CA VAL A 59 -5.17 -1.20 2.99
C VAL A 59 -6.55 -0.69 2.60
N GLY A 60 -6.70 -0.28 1.35
CA GLY A 60 -7.96 0.13 0.76
C GLY A 60 -8.80 -1.03 0.23
N ALA A 61 -10.11 -0.86 0.31
CA ALA A 61 -11.13 -1.77 -0.16
C ALA A 61 -12.22 -1.01 -0.92
N PRO A 62 -11.95 -0.54 -2.15
CA PRO A 62 -12.86 0.35 -2.87
C PRO A 62 -14.23 -0.27 -3.17
N GLY A 63 -14.32 -1.57 -3.36
CA GLY A 63 -15.61 -2.25 -3.53
C GLY A 63 -16.44 -2.34 -2.24
N GLY A 64 -15.81 -2.10 -1.08
CA GLY A 64 -16.45 -2.02 0.23
C GLY A 64 -16.58 -0.60 0.76
N ASP A 65 -16.08 0.40 0.05
CA ASP A 65 -16.05 1.82 0.45
C ASP A 65 -15.34 2.05 1.79
N TYR A 66 -14.17 1.43 2.01
CA TYR A 66 -13.39 1.63 3.23
C TYR A 66 -11.88 1.47 3.01
N ALA A 67 -11.12 1.99 3.97
CA ALA A 67 -9.71 1.65 4.16
C ALA A 67 -9.46 1.27 5.61
N LYS A 68 -8.54 0.35 5.85
CA LYS A 68 -8.15 -0.13 7.19
C LYS A 68 -6.70 0.21 7.47
N LEU A 69 -6.46 0.85 8.60
CA LEU A 69 -5.14 1.13 9.13
C LEU A 69 -4.82 0.13 10.24
N PHE A 70 -3.60 -0.38 10.20
CA PHE A 70 -3.04 -1.32 11.16
C PHE A 70 -1.75 -0.71 11.68
N PHE A 71 -1.67 -0.45 12.97
CA PHE A 71 -0.44 0.04 13.58
C PHE A 71 0.59 -1.07 13.71
N GLY A 72 1.82 -0.73 13.38
CA GLY A 72 2.98 -1.57 13.63
C GLY A 72 3.16 -1.85 15.11
N GLY A 73 4.11 -2.69 15.43
CA GLY A 73 4.39 -3.01 16.83
C GLY A 73 5.17 -4.29 16.99
N ALA A 74 5.87 -4.48 18.10
CA ALA A 74 6.66 -5.67 18.39
C ALA A 74 5.91 -7.01 18.18
N VAL A 75 4.61 -6.96 18.03
CA VAL A 75 3.73 -8.06 17.59
C VAL A 75 2.69 -7.46 16.67
N PHE A 76 2.90 -7.56 15.39
CA PHE A 76 1.92 -7.11 14.38
C PHE A 76 0.69 -8.04 14.39
N ASP A 77 -0.51 -7.48 14.49
CA ASP A 77 -1.76 -8.23 14.40
C ASP A 77 -2.60 -7.78 13.19
N THR A 78 -3.54 -8.60 12.78
CA THR A 78 -4.39 -8.36 11.59
C THR A 78 -5.73 -7.71 11.93
N ILE A 79 -5.81 -7.00 13.05
CA ILE A 79 -7.03 -6.34 13.48
C ILE A 79 -6.84 -4.85 13.26
N PRO A 80 -7.67 -4.22 12.44
CA PRO A 80 -7.51 -2.81 12.14
C PRO A 80 -7.66 -1.95 13.40
N ASP A 81 -6.75 -1.00 13.58
CA ASP A 81 -6.81 0.01 14.63
C ASP A 81 -7.78 1.13 14.27
N LEU A 82 -7.78 1.53 13.00
CA LEU A 82 -8.74 2.50 12.47
C LEU A 82 -9.38 1.98 11.17
N ILE A 83 -10.64 2.39 10.95
CA ILE A 83 -11.37 2.10 9.70
C ILE A 83 -11.91 3.42 9.16
N PHE A 84 -11.35 3.86 8.04
CA PHE A 84 -11.78 5.05 7.33
C PHE A 84 -12.91 4.73 6.38
N LYS A 85 -13.95 5.57 6.35
CA LYS A 85 -15.12 5.42 5.46
C LYS A 85 -15.73 6.77 5.16
N ASP A 86 -16.25 6.95 3.95
CA ASP A 86 -17.20 8.03 3.73
C ASP A 86 -18.61 7.59 4.14
N TYR A 87 -19.01 7.93 5.35
CA TYR A 87 -20.35 7.61 5.88
C TYR A 87 -21.50 8.37 5.20
N LYS A 88 -21.19 9.35 4.39
CA LYS A 88 -22.21 10.16 3.69
C LYS A 88 -22.64 9.55 2.36
N GLN A 89 -21.81 8.67 1.81
CA GLN A 89 -22.00 8.09 0.49
C GLN A 89 -21.75 6.57 0.49
N LEU A 90 -22.41 5.89 -0.43
CA LEU A 90 -22.21 4.47 -0.71
C LEU A 90 -21.87 4.31 -2.18
N ASN A 91 -21.01 3.35 -2.51
CA ASN A 91 -20.48 3.10 -3.84
C ASN A 91 -19.71 4.30 -4.41
N CYS A 92 -18.86 4.91 -3.59
CA CYS A 92 -17.98 6.02 -3.99
C CYS A 92 -16.56 5.57 -4.30
N TYR A 93 -16.28 4.27 -4.23
CA TYR A 93 -14.96 3.68 -4.39
C TYR A 93 -13.90 4.26 -3.43
N PHE A 94 -14.31 4.57 -2.20
CA PHE A 94 -13.40 5.04 -1.16
C PHE A 94 -12.30 4.00 -0.88
N GLY A 95 -11.04 4.45 -0.92
CA GLY A 95 -9.87 3.57 -0.83
C GLY A 95 -9.38 3.03 -2.18
N CYS A 96 -9.79 3.63 -3.31
CA CYS A 96 -9.34 3.24 -4.65
C CYS A 96 -7.88 3.65 -4.94
N ALA A 97 -7.40 4.69 -4.28
CA ALA A 97 -6.01 5.15 -4.30
C ALA A 97 -5.63 5.58 -2.88
N ILE A 98 -4.42 5.26 -2.47
CA ILE A 98 -3.90 5.60 -1.15
C ILE A 98 -2.42 5.96 -1.28
N THR A 99 -2.00 7.00 -0.58
CA THR A 99 -0.60 7.37 -0.41
C THR A 99 -0.38 7.89 1.01
N GLY A 100 0.87 7.86 1.47
CA GLY A 100 1.28 8.39 2.77
C GLY A 100 2.79 8.67 2.77
N ASP A 101 3.38 8.75 3.95
CA ASP A 101 4.82 8.94 4.17
C ASP A 101 5.34 10.34 3.81
N GLY A 102 4.47 11.35 3.78
CA GLY A 102 4.85 12.77 3.66
C GLY A 102 4.21 13.61 4.73
N ASP A 103 4.90 14.66 5.17
CA ASP A 103 4.46 15.62 6.19
C ASP A 103 3.89 16.87 5.51
N ILE A 104 2.61 16.79 5.12
CA ILE A 104 1.91 17.85 4.35
C ILE A 104 1.75 19.12 5.19
N ASN A 105 1.47 18.97 6.49
CA ASN A 105 1.14 20.09 7.37
C ASN A 105 2.36 20.64 8.15
N GLY A 106 3.50 19.95 8.11
CA GLY A 106 4.75 20.34 8.78
C GLY A 106 4.74 20.09 10.29
N ASP A 107 3.97 19.14 10.78
CA ASP A 107 3.88 18.83 12.21
C ASP A 107 4.86 17.73 12.67
N GLY A 108 5.57 17.12 11.73
CA GLY A 108 6.60 16.11 11.94
C GLY A 108 6.09 14.67 11.95
N TYR A 109 4.84 14.45 11.54
CA TYR A 109 4.24 13.13 11.36
C TYR A 109 3.87 12.90 9.90
N PRO A 110 3.98 11.66 9.39
CA PRO A 110 3.47 11.35 8.06
C PRO A 110 1.95 11.53 7.98
N ASP A 111 1.44 11.93 6.80
CA ASP A 111 0.02 12.13 6.54
C ASP A 111 -0.50 11.11 5.52
N ILE A 112 -1.81 10.87 5.47
CA ILE A 112 -2.45 9.94 4.55
C ILE A 112 -3.41 10.67 3.62
N ILE A 113 -3.39 10.29 2.33
CA ILE A 113 -4.41 10.69 1.37
C ILE A 113 -5.16 9.44 0.88
N ILE A 114 -6.49 9.48 0.91
CA ILE A 114 -7.35 8.41 0.43
C ILE A 114 -8.28 8.94 -0.65
N GLY A 115 -8.23 8.35 -1.83
CA GLY A 115 -9.08 8.67 -2.96
C GLY A 115 -10.43 7.94 -2.93
N ALA A 116 -11.46 8.57 -3.53
CA ALA A 116 -12.81 8.05 -3.71
C ALA A 116 -13.35 8.52 -5.06
N SER A 117 -12.98 7.83 -6.13
CA SER A 117 -13.14 8.31 -7.52
C SER A 117 -14.58 8.43 -8.01
N ASP A 118 -15.55 7.84 -7.31
CA ASP A 118 -16.97 7.81 -7.71
C ASP A 118 -17.87 8.60 -6.73
N THR A 119 -17.28 9.54 -5.99
CA THR A 119 -18.00 10.35 -5.00
C THR A 119 -19.05 11.24 -5.68
N TRP A 120 -20.29 11.13 -5.21
CA TRP A 120 -21.41 11.89 -5.72
C TRP A 120 -21.59 13.21 -4.95
N ILE A 121 -21.65 14.33 -5.68
CA ILE A 121 -21.97 15.64 -5.11
C ILE A 121 -23.26 16.18 -5.75
N GLY A 122 -24.33 16.35 -4.98
CA GLY A 122 -25.54 17.01 -5.46
C GLY A 122 -26.80 16.70 -4.63
N PRO A 123 -27.88 17.48 -4.78
CA PRO A 123 -29.15 17.17 -4.13
C PRO A 123 -29.80 15.95 -4.78
N SER A 124 -30.23 14.99 -3.96
CA SER A 124 -30.96 13.77 -4.36
C SER A 124 -32.20 14.11 -5.18
N PHE A 125 -32.12 14.24 -6.50
CA PHE A 125 -33.31 14.29 -7.36
C PHE A 125 -33.08 13.91 -8.83
N PRO A 126 -34.13 13.56 -9.62
CA PRO A 126 -34.20 12.34 -10.38
C PRO A 126 -33.60 12.37 -11.79
N PHE A 127 -32.69 13.27 -12.15
CA PHE A 127 -32.31 13.43 -13.56
C PHE A 127 -30.81 13.50 -13.89
N GLU A 128 -29.88 13.70 -12.97
CA GLU A 128 -28.45 13.65 -13.34
C GLU A 128 -27.59 13.19 -12.16
N ILE A 129 -27.00 12.02 -12.29
CA ILE A 129 -26.00 11.49 -11.39
C ILE A 129 -24.68 12.15 -11.83
N MET A 130 -24.14 13.04 -11.02
CA MET A 130 -22.80 13.60 -11.22
C MET A 130 -21.87 12.95 -10.21
N THR A 131 -20.98 12.12 -10.67
CA THR A 131 -19.85 11.64 -9.85
C THR A 131 -18.64 12.50 -10.19
N THR A 132 -18.12 13.23 -9.21
CA THR A 132 -16.91 14.06 -9.42
C THR A 132 -15.67 13.41 -8.87
N GLY A 133 -15.83 12.44 -7.98
CA GLY A 133 -14.76 11.94 -7.14
C GLY A 133 -14.40 12.89 -5.99
N ALA A 134 -13.63 12.38 -5.04
CA ALA A 134 -13.09 13.11 -3.91
C ALA A 134 -11.74 12.54 -3.48
N ALA A 135 -10.97 13.34 -2.74
CA ALA A 135 -9.83 12.85 -1.97
C ALA A 135 -9.92 13.39 -0.53
N TYR A 136 -9.46 12.59 0.40
CA TYR A 136 -9.53 12.87 1.83
C TYR A 136 -8.12 12.84 2.41
N VAL A 137 -7.72 13.91 3.08
CA VAL A 137 -6.43 14.02 3.78
C VAL A 137 -6.66 13.81 5.27
N TYR A 138 -5.82 13.00 5.88
CA TYR A 138 -5.81 12.74 7.32
C TYR A 138 -4.40 13.01 7.84
N PHE A 139 -4.27 13.97 8.75
CA PHE A 139 -2.99 14.30 9.37
C PHE A 139 -2.61 13.27 10.43
N GLY A 140 -1.36 12.86 10.38
CA GLY A 140 -0.80 11.87 11.29
C GLY A 140 -0.64 12.34 12.71
N GLY A 141 0.05 11.55 13.51
CA GLY A 141 0.38 11.83 14.89
C GLY A 141 -0.35 10.95 15.90
N PRO A 142 0.02 11.08 17.20
CA PRO A 142 -0.49 10.19 18.27
C PRO A 142 -2.00 10.26 18.52
N MET A 143 -2.71 11.14 17.84
CA MET A 143 -4.15 11.37 17.99
C MET A 143 -4.89 11.21 16.67
N ILE A 144 -4.27 10.60 15.67
CA ILE A 144 -4.92 10.34 14.38
C ILE A 144 -6.29 9.68 14.57
N ASP A 145 -7.30 10.17 13.87
CA ASP A 145 -8.66 9.63 13.91
C ASP A 145 -9.24 9.42 12.50
N THR A 146 -10.47 9.02 12.38
CA THR A 146 -11.13 8.73 11.11
C THR A 146 -11.91 9.92 10.53
N THR A 147 -11.70 11.10 11.05
CA THR A 147 -12.29 12.35 10.53
C THR A 147 -11.30 13.01 9.60
N ALA A 148 -11.65 13.18 8.34
CA ALA A 148 -10.76 13.85 7.40
C ALA A 148 -10.49 15.30 7.80
N ASP A 149 -9.22 15.70 7.83
CA ASP A 149 -8.79 17.07 8.09
C ASP A 149 -9.08 17.95 6.88
N LEU A 150 -8.87 17.43 5.65
CA LEU A 150 -9.31 18.06 4.43
C LEU A 150 -10.18 17.12 3.61
N THR A 151 -11.22 17.67 2.98
CA THR A 151 -12.03 16.98 1.97
C THR A 151 -11.94 17.76 0.67
N LEU A 152 -11.26 17.16 -0.29
CA LEU A 152 -10.97 17.78 -1.58
C LEU A 152 -12.00 17.33 -2.60
N ILE A 153 -12.65 18.28 -3.24
CA ILE A 153 -13.66 18.03 -4.27
C ILE A 153 -13.49 19.09 -5.35
N VAL A 154 -13.35 18.66 -6.59
CA VAL A 154 -13.28 19.57 -7.73
C VAL A 154 -14.57 19.50 -8.54
N GLY A 155 -14.95 20.62 -9.15
CA GLY A 155 -16.13 20.73 -9.99
C GLY A 155 -17.17 21.69 -9.45
N ASP A 156 -17.88 22.35 -10.39
CA ASP A 156 -18.98 23.29 -10.11
C ASP A 156 -20.32 22.61 -10.43
N TRP A 157 -21.05 22.21 -9.38
CA TRP A 157 -22.40 21.65 -9.50
C TRP A 157 -23.39 22.60 -10.23
N LEU A 158 -23.03 23.88 -10.42
CA LEU A 158 -23.87 24.89 -11.10
C LEU A 158 -23.79 24.81 -12.63
N THR A 159 -22.78 24.18 -13.20
CA THR A 159 -22.59 24.18 -14.67
C THR A 159 -23.39 23.11 -15.42
N GLN A 160 -24.10 22.21 -14.71
CA GLN A 160 -25.10 21.26 -15.26
C GLN A 160 -24.66 20.45 -16.49
N THR A 161 -23.40 20.13 -16.61
CA THR A 161 -22.92 19.18 -17.62
C THR A 161 -22.64 17.87 -16.91
N GLY A 162 -23.43 16.84 -17.15
CA GLY A 162 -23.44 15.58 -16.41
C GLY A 162 -22.21 14.69 -16.67
N TRP A 163 -21.07 14.99 -16.04
CA TRP A 163 -19.79 14.47 -16.42
C TRP A 163 -19.08 13.74 -15.24
N TYR A 164 -18.32 12.70 -15.57
CA TYR A 164 -17.55 11.88 -14.63
C TYR A 164 -16.12 12.40 -14.58
N TYR A 165 -15.65 12.91 -13.47
CA TYR A 165 -14.28 13.45 -13.35
C TYR A 165 -13.26 12.44 -12.84
N GLU A 166 -13.66 11.41 -12.10
CA GLU A 166 -12.80 10.46 -11.42
C GLU A 166 -11.67 11.12 -10.59
N PHE A 167 -11.92 12.31 -10.02
CA PHE A 167 -10.99 12.97 -9.12
C PHE A 167 -10.71 12.07 -7.91
N GLY A 168 -9.43 11.90 -7.56
CA GLY A 168 -9.02 10.94 -6.53
C GLY A 168 -8.85 9.52 -7.03
N SER A 169 -8.87 9.28 -8.36
CA SER A 169 -8.55 7.96 -8.93
C SER A 169 -7.07 7.59 -8.79
N SER A 170 -6.20 8.56 -8.65
CA SER A 170 -4.78 8.42 -8.30
C SER A 170 -4.36 9.54 -7.36
N VAL A 171 -3.44 9.24 -6.45
CA VAL A 171 -2.92 10.18 -5.46
C VAL A 171 -1.42 9.93 -5.24
N ALA A 172 -0.63 10.98 -4.98
CA ALA A 172 0.77 10.87 -4.59
C ALA A 172 1.19 12.06 -3.72
N ILE A 173 2.21 11.85 -2.89
CA ILE A 173 2.95 12.88 -2.16
C ILE A 173 4.38 12.87 -2.73
N PRO A 174 4.68 13.70 -3.73
CA PRO A 174 5.99 13.70 -4.38
C PRO A 174 7.11 14.29 -3.54
N GLY A 175 6.82 14.99 -2.45
CA GLY A 175 7.75 15.79 -1.66
C GLY A 175 7.54 17.28 -1.92
N ASP A 176 8.57 18.09 -1.67
CA ASP A 176 8.54 19.55 -1.79
C ASP A 176 8.71 20.02 -3.25
N LEU A 177 7.59 20.11 -3.98
CA LEU A 177 7.57 20.53 -5.38
C LEU A 177 7.86 22.04 -5.59
N ASN A 178 7.60 22.88 -4.57
CA ASN A 178 7.67 24.33 -4.68
C ASN A 178 8.86 24.96 -3.94
N GLY A 179 9.59 24.19 -3.12
CA GLY A 179 10.78 24.61 -2.36
C GLY A 179 10.46 25.39 -1.08
N ASP A 180 9.28 25.22 -0.50
CA ASP A 180 8.89 25.92 0.70
C ASP A 180 9.17 25.13 2.01
N GLY A 181 9.59 23.87 1.89
CA GLY A 181 10.01 22.99 2.97
C GLY A 181 8.91 22.14 3.56
N TYR A 182 7.75 22.04 2.91
CA TYR A 182 6.64 21.16 3.24
C TYR A 182 6.41 20.18 2.09
N ASP A 183 5.92 19.00 2.39
CA ASP A 183 5.57 18.04 1.35
C ASP A 183 4.27 18.46 0.66
N ASP A 184 4.32 18.52 -0.67
CA ASP A 184 3.18 18.81 -1.54
C ASP A 184 2.48 17.52 -1.96
N PHE A 185 1.24 17.62 -2.45
CA PHE A 185 0.53 16.45 -2.89
C PHE A 185 -0.24 16.67 -4.20
N VAL A 186 -0.45 15.59 -4.91
CA VAL A 186 -1.06 15.61 -6.25
C VAL A 186 -2.20 14.62 -6.35
N ILE A 187 -3.29 15.05 -7.00
CA ILE A 187 -4.52 14.27 -7.18
C ILE A 187 -4.83 14.18 -8.67
N GLY A 188 -5.02 12.97 -9.17
CA GLY A 188 -5.40 12.71 -10.56
C GLY A 188 -6.91 12.65 -10.75
N ALA A 189 -7.34 13.08 -11.91
CA ALA A 189 -8.70 13.02 -12.44
C ALA A 189 -8.63 12.59 -13.92
N ALA A 190 -8.39 11.29 -14.12
CA ALA A 190 -7.99 10.76 -15.42
C ALA A 190 -9.10 10.75 -16.47
N ASN A 191 -10.35 10.67 -16.04
CA ASN A 191 -11.49 10.59 -16.93
C ASN A 191 -12.36 11.84 -16.79
N ASP A 192 -11.83 12.98 -17.26
CA ASP A 192 -12.51 14.27 -17.19
C ASP A 192 -13.24 14.56 -18.50
N ASP A 193 -14.38 13.87 -18.66
CA ASP A 193 -15.46 14.15 -19.58
C ASP A 193 -15.24 14.21 -21.12
N TYR A 194 -16.29 14.60 -21.86
CA TYR A 194 -16.50 14.53 -23.31
C TYR A 194 -15.40 15.20 -24.17
N ASP A 195 -14.65 16.09 -23.60
CA ASP A 195 -13.41 16.63 -24.14
C ASP A 195 -12.20 16.23 -23.24
N ALA A 196 -12.28 15.06 -22.59
CA ALA A 196 -11.44 14.62 -21.49
C ALA A 196 -9.99 14.46 -21.86
N HIS A 197 -9.20 15.43 -21.50
CA HIS A 197 -7.73 15.37 -21.56
C HIS A 197 -7.12 14.64 -20.35
N GLY A 198 -7.92 14.44 -19.27
CA GLY A 198 -7.41 14.10 -17.94
C GLY A 198 -6.71 15.30 -17.27
N ARG A 199 -6.68 15.29 -15.96
CA ARG A 199 -6.12 16.40 -15.17
C ARG A 199 -5.35 15.92 -13.97
N VAL A 200 -4.38 16.74 -13.53
CA VAL A 200 -3.67 16.58 -12.27
C VAL A 200 -3.74 17.90 -11.51
N TYR A 201 -4.19 17.82 -10.27
CA TYR A 201 -4.33 18.95 -9.35
C TYR A 201 -3.19 18.86 -8.34
N ILE A 202 -2.42 19.94 -8.20
CA ILE A 202 -1.31 20.05 -7.26
C ILE A 202 -1.75 20.96 -6.12
N TYR A 203 -1.50 20.54 -4.91
CA TYR A 203 -1.77 21.26 -3.68
C TYR A 203 -0.45 21.43 -2.94
N TYR A 204 -0.13 22.66 -2.56
CA TYR A 204 1.06 22.94 -1.77
C TYR A 204 0.80 22.71 -0.29
N GLY A 205 1.74 22.01 0.35
CA GLY A 205 1.71 21.75 1.78
C GLY A 205 1.90 23.00 2.63
N GLY A 206 1.95 22.81 3.93
CA GLY A 206 2.22 23.86 4.89
C GLY A 206 1.22 23.95 6.04
N PRO A 207 1.48 24.80 7.06
CA PRO A 207 0.69 24.87 8.29
C PRO A 207 -0.73 25.45 8.10
N ASN A 208 -1.06 25.91 6.90
CA ASN A 208 -2.38 26.43 6.54
C ASN A 208 -2.87 25.82 5.23
N VAL A 209 -2.45 24.59 4.92
CA VAL A 209 -2.93 23.85 3.74
C VAL A 209 -4.46 23.82 3.71
N ASP A 210 -5.06 24.07 2.55
CA ASP A 210 -6.51 24.17 2.40
C ASP A 210 -7.04 23.25 1.26
N ASP A 211 -8.31 23.37 0.93
CA ASP A 211 -9.00 22.56 -0.06
C ASP A 211 -8.93 23.13 -1.49
N GLN A 212 -8.12 24.17 -1.74
CA GLN A 212 -7.96 24.78 -3.05
C GLN A 212 -6.65 24.33 -3.68
N TYR A 213 -6.71 23.85 -4.92
CA TYR A 213 -5.49 23.50 -5.65
C TYR A 213 -4.70 24.76 -6.06
N ASP A 214 -3.37 24.66 -6.03
CA ASP A 214 -2.45 25.72 -6.40
C ASP A 214 -2.10 25.69 -7.89
N VAL A 215 -1.93 24.48 -8.46
CA VAL A 215 -1.60 24.28 -9.87
C VAL A 215 -2.54 23.25 -10.50
N LEU A 216 -2.98 23.53 -11.73
CA LEU A 216 -3.73 22.59 -12.56
C LEU A 216 -2.90 22.24 -13.80
N LEU A 217 -2.66 20.95 -14.01
CA LEU A 217 -2.09 20.41 -15.23
C LEU A 217 -3.19 19.70 -16.03
N GLU A 218 -3.24 19.95 -17.34
CA GLU A 218 -4.20 19.32 -18.27
C GLU A 218 -3.43 18.53 -19.34
N GLY A 219 -3.91 17.33 -19.67
CA GLY A 219 -3.35 16.49 -20.72
C GLY A 219 -3.36 17.17 -22.10
N GLU A 220 -2.60 16.66 -23.04
CA GLU A 220 -2.43 17.26 -24.37
C GLU A 220 -3.55 16.91 -25.33
N ASP A 221 -4.00 15.66 -25.29
CA ASP A 221 -4.97 15.10 -26.24
C ASP A 221 -6.25 14.63 -25.54
N VAL A 222 -7.36 14.73 -26.26
CA VAL A 222 -8.66 14.22 -25.82
C VAL A 222 -8.59 12.70 -25.64
N PHE A 223 -9.05 12.21 -24.49
CA PHE A 223 -9.04 10.79 -24.10
C PHE A 223 -7.65 10.19 -23.86
N ASP A 224 -6.63 10.97 -23.52
CA ASP A 224 -5.31 10.44 -23.17
C ASP A 224 -5.25 9.87 -21.75
N ASN A 225 -6.22 10.18 -20.91
CA ASN A 225 -6.28 9.80 -19.50
C ASN A 225 -5.05 10.29 -18.71
N PHE A 226 -4.63 11.53 -18.93
CA PHE A 226 -3.55 12.16 -18.17
C PHE A 226 -3.92 12.20 -16.67
N GLY A 227 -3.00 11.81 -15.80
CA GLY A 227 -3.26 11.66 -14.37
C GLY A 227 -3.86 10.30 -13.97
N PHE A 228 -3.86 9.30 -14.88
CA PHE A 228 -4.32 7.94 -14.55
C PHE A 228 -3.45 7.27 -13.47
N SER A 229 -2.16 7.53 -13.49
CA SER A 229 -1.19 7.07 -12.50
C SER A 229 -0.27 8.22 -12.11
N LEU A 230 0.10 8.26 -10.84
CA LEU A 230 0.96 9.28 -10.24
C LEU A 230 2.03 8.59 -9.40
N SER A 231 3.25 9.10 -9.42
CA SER A 231 4.31 8.59 -8.56
C SER A 231 5.29 9.68 -8.15
N ALA A 232 5.69 9.69 -6.89
CA ALA A 232 6.86 10.41 -6.40
C ALA A 232 8.13 9.84 -7.04
N VAL A 233 9.08 10.70 -7.39
CA VAL A 233 10.35 10.29 -7.99
C VAL A 233 11.57 11.00 -7.38
N GLY A 234 11.32 11.95 -6.44
CA GLY A 234 12.34 12.82 -5.84
C GLY A 234 12.88 13.85 -6.84
N ASP A 235 13.94 14.54 -6.46
CA ASP A 235 14.61 15.58 -7.28
C ASP A 235 15.46 14.92 -8.40
N MET A 236 14.85 14.71 -9.56
CA MET A 236 15.46 14.01 -10.70
C MET A 236 16.49 14.84 -11.45
N ASN A 237 16.39 16.16 -11.35
CA ASN A 237 17.27 17.08 -12.08
C ASN A 237 18.29 17.78 -11.17
N ASN A 238 18.28 17.49 -9.86
CA ASN A 238 19.14 18.08 -8.81
C ASN A 238 19.05 19.62 -8.76
N ASP A 239 17.85 20.18 -8.89
CA ASP A 239 17.61 21.62 -8.77
C ASP A 239 17.09 22.05 -7.39
N GLY A 240 16.82 21.08 -6.51
CA GLY A 240 16.39 21.28 -5.13
C GLY A 240 14.88 21.28 -4.94
N PHE A 241 14.12 20.92 -5.97
CA PHE A 241 12.68 20.68 -5.92
C PHE A 241 12.41 19.22 -6.27
N ASP A 242 11.47 18.61 -5.59
CA ASP A 242 11.03 17.26 -5.95
C ASP A 242 10.21 17.27 -7.23
N ASP A 243 10.15 16.13 -7.92
CA ASP A 243 9.51 15.97 -9.22
C ASP A 243 8.40 14.91 -9.16
N VAL A 244 7.50 14.92 -10.14
CA VAL A 244 6.40 13.96 -10.22
C VAL A 244 6.33 13.27 -11.57
N LEU A 245 6.13 11.95 -11.56
CA LEU A 245 5.85 11.16 -12.76
C LEU A 245 4.34 10.98 -12.92
N ILE A 246 3.83 11.25 -14.13
CA ILE A 246 2.39 11.27 -14.46
C ILE A 246 2.15 10.39 -15.68
N GLY A 247 1.20 9.44 -15.59
CA GLY A 247 0.83 8.58 -16.70
C GLY A 247 -0.39 9.07 -17.47
N ALA A 248 -0.35 8.85 -18.81
CA ALA A 248 -1.42 9.09 -19.79
C ALA A 248 -1.55 7.86 -20.71
N PRO A 249 -2.12 6.74 -20.21
CA PRO A 249 -2.04 5.45 -20.91
C PRO A 249 -2.86 5.37 -22.20
N MET A 250 -3.82 6.27 -22.39
CA MET A 250 -4.68 6.29 -23.56
C MET A 250 -4.20 7.27 -24.65
N PHE A 251 -3.04 7.91 -24.46
CA PHE A 251 -2.47 8.85 -25.42
C PHE A 251 -2.37 8.21 -26.83
N HIS A 252 -2.91 8.93 -27.81
CA HIS A 252 -2.91 8.48 -29.19
C HIS A 252 -1.68 8.97 -29.95
N ASN A 253 -0.71 8.09 -30.16
CA ASN A 253 0.34 8.38 -31.14
C ASN A 253 -0.33 8.49 -32.51
N ASN A 254 -0.35 9.67 -33.12
CA ASN A 254 -0.91 9.98 -34.45
C ASN A 254 -0.20 9.20 -35.58
N ILE A 255 -0.18 7.87 -35.50
CA ILE A 255 0.35 6.99 -36.55
C ILE A 255 -0.77 6.74 -37.56
N PRO A 256 -0.65 7.21 -38.81
CA PRO A 256 -1.68 7.04 -39.83
C PRO A 256 -2.11 5.56 -39.98
N ASN A 257 -3.41 5.30 -39.86
CA ASN A 257 -4.05 4.00 -40.02
C ASN A 257 -3.88 2.99 -38.85
N LYS A 258 -3.45 3.40 -37.67
CA LYS A 258 -3.48 2.54 -36.48
C LYS A 258 -4.25 3.23 -35.36
N ILE A 259 -5.33 2.58 -34.92
CA ILE A 259 -6.08 2.93 -33.71
C ILE A 259 -5.37 2.22 -32.53
N TYR A 260 -4.14 2.60 -32.24
CA TYR A 260 -3.43 2.05 -31.08
C TYR A 260 -3.16 3.16 -30.07
N GLN A 261 -3.62 2.92 -28.88
CA GLN A 261 -3.36 3.72 -27.68
C GLN A 261 -1.93 3.37 -27.24
N GLY A 262 -0.93 4.06 -27.78
CA GLY A 262 0.48 3.83 -27.45
C GLY A 262 0.80 4.17 -25.99
N GLY A 263 0.07 5.13 -25.44
CA GLY A 263 0.28 5.64 -24.10
C GLY A 263 1.54 6.51 -23.96
N LYS A 264 1.59 7.28 -22.88
CA LYS A 264 2.68 8.20 -22.55
C LYS A 264 2.84 8.32 -21.03
N ALA A 265 4.02 8.70 -20.59
CA ALA A 265 4.27 9.21 -19.25
C ALA A 265 5.05 10.52 -19.33
N TYR A 266 4.85 11.38 -18.33
CA TYR A 266 5.48 12.70 -18.23
C TYR A 266 6.23 12.80 -16.91
N LEU A 267 7.51 13.12 -16.95
CA LEU A 267 8.26 13.56 -15.78
C LEU A 267 8.12 15.09 -15.72
N VAL A 268 7.38 15.57 -14.74
CA VAL A 268 7.11 16.99 -14.53
C VAL A 268 8.00 17.49 -13.39
N TYR A 269 8.82 18.48 -13.70
CA TYR A 269 9.73 19.06 -12.73
C TYR A 269 9.03 20.02 -11.78
N GLY A 270 9.41 19.95 -10.50
CA GLY A 270 9.10 20.94 -9.49
C GLY A 270 9.73 22.30 -9.80
N GLY A 271 9.45 23.30 -8.96
CA GLY A 271 10.00 24.65 -9.10
C GLY A 271 8.96 25.75 -8.97
N ASN A 272 9.41 27.00 -9.20
CA ASN A 272 8.54 28.18 -9.08
C ASN A 272 7.39 28.23 -10.10
N GLU A 273 7.48 27.51 -11.21
CA GLU A 273 6.47 27.41 -12.26
C GLU A 273 6.35 25.95 -12.74
N ILE A 274 5.40 25.21 -12.21
CA ILE A 274 5.17 23.82 -12.58
C ILE A 274 4.24 23.77 -13.78
N ASN A 275 4.70 23.19 -14.90
CA ASN A 275 3.93 23.08 -16.12
C ASN A 275 4.46 21.97 -17.04
N LEU A 276 3.66 21.55 -18.05
CA LEU A 276 4.05 20.49 -18.99
C LEU A 276 5.07 20.93 -20.05
N THR A 277 5.33 22.23 -20.23
CA THR A 277 6.20 22.73 -21.31
C THR A 277 7.65 22.28 -21.13
N ASN A 278 8.08 22.08 -19.89
CA ASN A 278 9.44 21.67 -19.53
C ASN A 278 9.53 20.20 -19.11
N SER A 279 8.43 19.41 -19.23
CA SER A 279 8.43 18.00 -18.86
C SER A 279 9.24 17.14 -19.83
N ILE A 280 9.73 16.02 -19.34
CA ILE A 280 10.29 14.95 -20.17
C ILE A 280 9.19 13.97 -20.51
N GLU A 281 9.05 13.65 -21.79
CA GLU A 281 8.00 12.76 -22.30
C GLU A 281 8.55 11.38 -22.64
N PHE A 282 7.95 10.35 -22.11
CA PHE A 282 8.22 8.95 -22.42
C PHE A 282 7.04 8.38 -23.21
N THR A 283 7.25 8.14 -24.50
CA THR A 283 6.19 7.65 -25.39
C THR A 283 6.32 6.14 -25.60
N GLY A 284 5.21 5.43 -25.51
CA GLY A 284 5.14 4.01 -25.84
C GLY A 284 5.45 3.78 -27.34
N ASP A 285 6.03 2.63 -27.64
CA ASP A 285 6.30 2.26 -29.02
C ASP A 285 5.05 1.72 -29.74
N THR A 286 5.18 1.40 -31.04
CA THR A 286 4.05 0.94 -31.88
C THR A 286 3.50 -0.44 -31.47
N SER A 287 4.17 -1.16 -30.59
CA SER A 287 3.77 -2.44 -30.04
C SER A 287 3.14 -2.32 -28.66
N SER A 288 3.30 -1.13 -28.01
CA SER A 288 2.76 -0.92 -26.67
C SER A 288 1.25 -0.71 -26.69
N TYR A 289 0.62 -1.25 -25.65
CA TYR A 289 -0.75 -0.95 -25.30
C TYR A 289 -0.76 -0.31 -23.91
N GLN A 290 -1.27 0.93 -23.82
CA GLN A 290 -1.41 1.68 -22.57
C GLN A 290 -0.08 1.90 -21.80
N TYR A 291 1.00 2.27 -22.48
CA TYR A 291 2.25 2.67 -21.83
C TYR A 291 2.03 3.86 -20.91
N GLY A 292 2.58 3.84 -19.70
CA GLY A 292 2.27 4.81 -18.65
C GLY A 292 1.04 4.46 -17.80
N ARG A 293 0.46 3.25 -17.98
CA ARG A 293 -0.63 2.78 -17.12
C ARG A 293 -0.18 2.52 -15.69
N PHE A 294 1.01 1.97 -15.53
CA PHE A 294 1.65 1.75 -14.25
C PHE A 294 3.03 2.40 -14.30
N ILE A 295 3.30 3.22 -13.31
CA ILE A 295 4.54 3.99 -13.19
C ILE A 295 5.02 3.96 -11.74
N SER A 296 6.32 4.07 -11.53
CA SER A 296 6.93 4.15 -10.21
C SER A 296 8.27 4.86 -10.26
N GLY A 297 8.57 5.68 -9.26
CA GLY A 297 9.94 5.96 -8.88
C GLY A 297 10.54 4.70 -8.26
N LEU A 298 11.71 4.28 -8.73
CA LEU A 298 12.32 3.02 -8.33
C LEU A 298 13.51 3.19 -7.37
N GLY A 299 13.93 4.44 -7.12
CA GLY A 299 15.23 4.72 -6.51
C GLY A 299 16.38 4.43 -7.47
N ASP A 300 17.61 4.42 -6.98
CA ASP A 300 18.81 4.13 -7.77
C ASP A 300 18.99 2.63 -7.99
N VAL A 301 18.47 2.11 -9.09
CA VAL A 301 18.55 0.66 -9.40
C VAL A 301 19.81 0.29 -10.18
N ASN A 302 20.52 1.28 -10.76
CA ASN A 302 21.68 1.05 -11.63
C ASN A 302 23.01 1.51 -11.04
N GLY A 303 23.00 2.24 -9.91
CA GLY A 303 24.17 2.72 -9.17
C GLY A 303 24.77 4.02 -9.71
N ASP A 304 24.00 4.81 -10.44
CA ASP A 304 24.43 6.11 -10.95
C ASP A 304 24.17 7.28 -9.97
N SER A 305 23.56 6.99 -8.83
CA SER A 305 23.19 7.89 -7.73
C SER A 305 22.05 8.86 -8.06
N ILE A 306 21.28 8.57 -9.10
CA ILE A 306 20.04 9.27 -9.45
C ILE A 306 18.90 8.25 -9.44
N ASN A 307 17.74 8.65 -8.95
CA ASN A 307 16.57 7.77 -8.95
C ASN A 307 16.19 7.38 -10.39
N ASP A 308 15.81 6.13 -10.58
CA ASP A 308 15.37 5.58 -11.85
C ASP A 308 13.84 5.46 -11.91
N LEU A 309 13.30 5.35 -13.13
CA LEU A 309 11.87 5.31 -13.37
C LEU A 309 11.44 3.95 -13.90
N GLY A 310 10.36 3.43 -13.36
CA GLY A 310 9.62 2.30 -13.90
C GLY A 310 8.41 2.77 -14.69
N ILE A 311 8.33 2.43 -15.98
CA ILE A 311 7.17 2.75 -16.82
C ILE A 311 6.71 1.51 -17.55
N MET A 312 5.43 1.17 -17.36
CA MET A 312 4.86 -0.08 -17.84
C MET A 312 3.63 0.15 -18.74
N GLY A 313 3.50 -0.69 -19.75
CA GLY A 313 2.29 -0.90 -20.52
C GLY A 313 1.83 -2.36 -20.42
N GLY A 314 0.77 -2.75 -21.11
CA GLY A 314 0.22 -4.09 -20.99
C GLY A 314 1.16 -5.22 -21.48
N GLU A 315 2.11 -4.93 -22.37
CA GLU A 315 2.93 -5.95 -23.03
C GLU A 315 4.43 -5.84 -22.68
N TYR A 316 4.87 -4.76 -22.06
CA TYR A 316 6.27 -4.60 -21.63
C TYR A 316 6.41 -3.54 -20.54
N PHE A 317 7.52 -3.61 -19.82
CA PHE A 317 7.96 -2.53 -18.95
C PHE A 317 9.38 -2.08 -19.32
N LYS A 318 9.69 -0.84 -18.93
CA LYS A 318 11.03 -0.26 -19.04
C LYS A 318 11.46 0.27 -17.69
N ILE A 319 12.74 0.06 -17.40
CA ILE A 319 13.48 0.81 -16.38
C ILE A 319 14.25 1.88 -17.13
N ILE A 320 14.04 3.13 -16.77
CA ILE A 320 14.62 4.31 -17.40
C ILE A 320 15.61 4.93 -16.41
N SER A 321 16.88 5.07 -16.81
CA SER A 321 17.86 5.77 -15.99
C SER A 321 17.48 7.24 -15.81
N GLY A 322 17.54 7.72 -14.56
CA GLY A 322 17.33 9.12 -14.26
C GLY A 322 18.44 10.03 -14.76
N TYR A 323 19.65 9.48 -14.98
CA TYR A 323 20.81 10.25 -15.43
C TYR A 323 20.69 10.75 -16.86
N ASP A 324 20.26 9.91 -17.80
CA ASP A 324 20.23 10.23 -19.22
C ASP A 324 18.90 9.96 -19.91
N PHE A 325 17.91 9.46 -19.14
CA PHE A 325 16.55 9.08 -19.58
C PHE A 325 16.51 8.00 -20.67
N TYR A 326 17.57 7.20 -20.78
CA TYR A 326 17.59 6.03 -21.64
C TYR A 326 17.16 4.75 -20.89
N PRO A 327 16.52 3.79 -21.58
CA PRO A 327 16.17 2.51 -20.98
C PRO A 327 17.42 1.74 -20.54
N VAL A 328 17.53 1.47 -19.25
CA VAL A 328 18.50 0.52 -18.66
C VAL A 328 18.07 -0.91 -18.98
N LEU A 329 16.76 -1.18 -18.88
CA LEU A 329 16.18 -2.48 -19.16
C LEU A 329 14.85 -2.32 -19.91
N THR A 330 14.57 -3.24 -20.82
CA THR A 330 13.25 -3.40 -21.43
C THR A 330 12.90 -4.90 -21.44
N VAL A 331 11.78 -5.26 -20.80
CA VAL A 331 11.31 -6.65 -20.73
C VAL A 331 9.94 -6.75 -21.38
N TYR A 332 9.81 -7.66 -22.34
CA TYR A 332 8.56 -7.94 -23.04
C TYR A 332 7.87 -9.17 -22.44
N ALA A 333 6.56 -9.11 -22.30
CA ALA A 333 5.77 -10.27 -21.91
C ALA A 333 5.93 -11.42 -22.93
N ASP A 334 6.01 -12.66 -22.46
CA ASP A 334 6.05 -13.83 -23.33
C ASP A 334 4.69 -14.02 -23.99
N THR A 335 4.59 -13.66 -25.27
CA THR A 335 3.35 -13.79 -26.05
C THR A 335 2.83 -15.22 -26.17
N ASN A 336 3.66 -16.25 -25.90
CA ASN A 336 3.22 -17.64 -25.87
C ASN A 336 2.48 -18.03 -24.61
N LYS A 337 2.63 -17.23 -23.54
CA LYS A 337 1.98 -17.45 -22.25
C LYS A 337 0.73 -16.59 -22.06
N PHE A 338 0.35 -15.73 -23.03
CA PHE A 338 -0.75 -14.77 -22.91
C PHE A 338 -0.67 -13.94 -21.62
N GLY A 339 0.54 -13.49 -21.28
CA GLY A 339 0.79 -12.72 -20.07
C GLY A 339 0.59 -11.21 -20.29
N SER A 340 0.17 -10.53 -19.25
CA SER A 340 0.15 -9.05 -19.17
C SER A 340 0.78 -8.60 -17.88
N TYR A 341 1.49 -7.48 -17.90
CA TYR A 341 2.02 -6.83 -16.70
C TYR A 341 0.96 -5.94 -16.06
N TYR A 342 0.93 -5.88 -14.72
CA TYR A 342 -0.11 -5.16 -13.98
C TYR A 342 0.41 -4.19 -12.94
N ASN A 343 1.66 -4.29 -12.53
CA ASN A 343 2.24 -3.41 -11.52
C ASN A 343 3.75 -3.38 -11.65
N ILE A 344 4.33 -2.23 -11.34
CA ILE A 344 5.76 -2.02 -11.13
C ILE A 344 5.93 -1.14 -9.89
N ALA A 345 6.79 -1.53 -8.97
CA ALA A 345 7.03 -0.82 -7.72
C ALA A 345 8.48 -0.95 -7.28
N ALA A 346 8.98 0.04 -6.55
CA ALA A 346 10.23 -0.08 -5.83
C ALA A 346 10.14 -1.16 -4.75
N ALA A 347 11.19 -1.92 -4.61
CA ALA A 347 11.33 -2.93 -3.57
C ALA A 347 12.45 -2.58 -2.56
N ASN A 348 13.07 -1.40 -2.71
CA ASN A 348 14.28 -1.01 -2.01
C ASN A 348 15.40 -2.04 -2.19
N ASP A 349 16.44 -2.00 -1.37
CA ASP A 349 17.56 -2.95 -1.42
C ASP A 349 17.22 -4.21 -0.62
N ILE A 350 16.58 -5.19 -1.29
CA ILE A 350 16.16 -6.46 -0.67
C ILE A 350 17.38 -7.33 -0.27
N ASN A 351 18.40 -7.34 -1.13
CA ASN A 351 19.52 -8.27 -1.04
C ASN A 351 20.75 -7.66 -0.34
N ASN A 352 20.65 -6.41 0.14
CA ASN A 352 21.70 -5.63 0.80
C ASN A 352 22.96 -5.42 -0.06
N ASP A 353 22.79 -5.14 -1.36
CA ASP A 353 23.88 -4.87 -2.30
C ASP A 353 24.05 -3.39 -2.65
N VAL A 354 23.30 -2.49 -2.02
CA VAL A 354 23.23 -1.02 -2.15
C VAL A 354 22.49 -0.49 -3.37
N TYR A 355 21.96 -1.36 -4.21
CA TYR A 355 21.10 -0.99 -5.33
C TYR A 355 19.65 -1.22 -4.96
N ASN A 356 18.76 -0.36 -5.43
CA ASN A 356 17.34 -0.61 -5.24
C ASN A 356 16.87 -1.74 -6.17
N ASP A 357 16.00 -2.58 -5.66
CA ASP A 357 15.38 -3.70 -6.35
C ASP A 357 13.95 -3.37 -6.80
N ILE A 358 13.36 -4.22 -7.62
CA ILE A 358 12.10 -3.92 -8.30
C ILE A 358 11.13 -5.09 -8.19
N PHE A 359 9.89 -4.77 -7.83
CA PHE A 359 8.75 -5.67 -7.97
C PHE A 359 8.04 -5.46 -9.32
N VAL A 360 7.76 -6.54 -10.02
CA VAL A 360 6.97 -6.52 -11.26
C VAL A 360 5.87 -7.56 -11.17
N GLY A 361 4.62 -7.12 -11.13
CA GLY A 361 3.45 -7.99 -11.16
C GLY A 361 3.12 -8.43 -12.58
N MET A 362 2.93 -9.74 -12.79
CA MET A 362 2.54 -10.31 -14.07
C MET A 362 1.43 -11.33 -13.92
N GLN A 363 0.48 -11.32 -14.86
CA GLN A 363 -0.49 -12.39 -15.00
C GLN A 363 -0.12 -13.28 -16.17
N GLU A 364 -0.09 -14.58 -15.93
CA GLU A 364 0.04 -15.60 -16.97
C GLU A 364 -1.26 -16.42 -17.09
N ALA A 365 -1.64 -16.77 -18.30
CA ALA A 365 -2.73 -17.71 -18.53
C ALA A 365 -2.16 -19.05 -18.99
N ILE A 366 -2.22 -20.07 -18.13
CA ILE A 366 -1.74 -21.42 -18.43
C ILE A 366 -2.95 -22.37 -18.41
N ASN A 367 -3.24 -23.06 -19.50
CA ASN A 367 -4.35 -24.02 -19.64
C ASN A 367 -5.74 -23.44 -19.28
N ASN A 368 -6.01 -22.18 -19.56
CA ASN A 368 -7.22 -21.42 -19.18
C ASN A 368 -7.37 -21.14 -17.67
N GLU A 369 -6.33 -21.30 -16.91
CA GLU A 369 -6.25 -20.82 -15.53
C GLU A 369 -5.32 -19.60 -15.48
N ALA A 370 -5.71 -18.57 -14.76
CA ALA A 370 -4.90 -17.39 -14.54
C ALA A 370 -3.99 -17.63 -13.34
N PHE A 371 -2.70 -17.48 -13.53
CA PHE A 371 -1.69 -17.49 -12.49
C PHE A 371 -1.10 -16.09 -12.39
N ASN A 372 -0.88 -15.63 -11.18
CA ASN A 372 -0.26 -14.36 -10.93
C ASN A 372 1.04 -14.58 -10.19
N SER A 373 2.09 -13.94 -10.69
CA SER A 373 3.40 -13.94 -10.07
C SER A 373 3.88 -12.51 -9.85
N ILE A 374 4.62 -12.29 -8.80
CA ILE A 374 5.49 -11.13 -8.65
C ILE A 374 6.90 -11.59 -8.96
N PHE A 375 7.52 -10.94 -9.91
CA PHE A 375 8.92 -11.08 -10.21
C PHE A 375 9.72 -10.00 -9.48
N VAL A 376 10.83 -10.40 -8.91
CA VAL A 376 11.82 -9.51 -8.32
C VAL A 376 13.00 -9.43 -9.27
N TYR A 377 13.42 -8.22 -9.59
CA TYR A 377 14.65 -7.98 -10.33
C TYR A 377 15.60 -7.23 -9.39
N TYR A 378 16.77 -7.80 -9.14
CA TYR A 378 17.80 -7.13 -8.36
C TYR A 378 18.45 -6.01 -9.16
N GLY A 379 18.64 -4.87 -8.49
CA GLY A 379 19.40 -3.76 -9.01
C GLY A 379 20.86 -4.11 -9.24
N GLY A 380 21.61 -3.19 -9.86
CA GLY A 380 23.03 -3.38 -10.10
C GLY A 380 23.51 -2.68 -11.35
N VAL A 381 24.84 -2.55 -11.50
CA VAL A 381 25.47 -1.94 -12.72
C VAL A 381 25.08 -2.64 -14.03
N THR A 382 24.54 -3.85 -13.94
CA THR A 382 24.01 -4.59 -15.10
C THR A 382 22.77 -5.35 -14.65
N ILE A 383 21.60 -4.88 -15.08
CA ILE A 383 20.33 -5.55 -14.82
C ILE A 383 19.97 -6.35 -16.07
N ASP A 384 19.57 -7.60 -15.92
CA ASP A 384 19.15 -8.42 -17.04
C ASP A 384 17.63 -8.65 -17.05
N SER A 385 17.11 -9.32 -18.08
CA SER A 385 15.68 -9.56 -18.27
C SER A 385 15.18 -10.85 -17.61
N ILE A 386 15.99 -11.49 -16.78
CA ILE A 386 15.63 -12.71 -16.07
C ILE A 386 15.35 -12.34 -14.61
N PRO A 387 14.14 -12.61 -14.11
CA PRO A 387 13.85 -12.29 -12.70
C PRO A 387 14.72 -13.14 -11.78
N ASP A 388 15.22 -12.52 -10.71
CA ASP A 388 16.05 -13.17 -9.69
C ASP A 388 15.21 -14.03 -8.76
N LEU A 389 14.00 -13.57 -8.43
CA LEU A 389 13.04 -14.30 -7.62
C LEU A 389 11.63 -14.25 -8.23
N GLU A 390 10.83 -15.25 -7.91
CA GLU A 390 9.42 -15.34 -8.28
C GLU A 390 8.58 -15.72 -7.05
N ILE A 391 7.58 -14.90 -6.76
CA ILE A 391 6.56 -15.18 -5.76
C ILE A 391 5.27 -15.53 -6.49
N THR A 392 4.92 -16.82 -6.53
CA THR A 392 3.69 -17.28 -7.16
C THR A 392 2.56 -17.34 -6.15
N GLN A 393 1.40 -16.80 -6.52
CA GLN A 393 0.18 -16.92 -5.72
C GLN A 393 -0.76 -18.03 -6.24
N GLU A 394 -1.76 -18.35 -5.39
CA GLU A 394 -2.80 -19.32 -5.77
C GLU A 394 -3.56 -18.85 -7.02
N ALA A 395 -4.01 -19.82 -7.82
CA ALA A 395 -4.76 -19.58 -9.05
C ALA A 395 -6.03 -18.73 -8.79
N ASN A 396 -6.33 -17.80 -9.72
CA ASN A 396 -7.51 -16.91 -9.73
C ASN A 396 -7.49 -15.71 -8.78
N SER A 397 -6.33 -15.29 -8.30
CA SER A 397 -6.16 -13.97 -7.68
C SER A 397 -5.41 -13.02 -8.62
N PHE A 398 -5.69 -11.71 -8.55
CA PHE A 398 -4.94 -10.68 -9.28
C PHE A 398 -4.09 -9.89 -8.31
N PHE A 399 -2.81 -9.74 -8.58
CA PHE A 399 -2.02 -8.73 -7.89
C PHE A 399 -2.46 -7.34 -8.35
N GLN A 400 -2.88 -6.51 -7.42
CA GLN A 400 -3.24 -5.13 -7.71
C GLN A 400 -2.15 -4.16 -7.31
N SER A 401 -1.49 -4.43 -6.20
CA SER A 401 -0.44 -3.57 -5.68
C SER A 401 0.63 -4.36 -4.93
N ALA A 402 1.83 -3.84 -4.94
CA ALA A 402 2.96 -4.34 -4.19
C ALA A 402 3.79 -3.16 -3.69
N GLY A 403 4.43 -3.30 -2.57
CA GLY A 403 5.30 -2.27 -2.03
C GLY A 403 6.10 -2.78 -0.83
N PHE A 404 7.09 -2.01 -0.43
CA PHE A 404 7.76 -2.19 0.83
C PHE A 404 6.93 -1.54 1.96
N LEU A 405 7.07 -2.02 3.17
CA LEU A 405 6.39 -1.49 4.36
C LEU A 405 7.34 -0.88 5.38
N GLY A 406 8.65 -0.98 5.15
CA GLY A 406 9.60 -0.67 6.21
C GLY A 406 9.67 -1.79 7.24
N ASN A 407 9.74 -1.46 8.52
CA ASN A 407 9.86 -2.41 9.61
C ASN A 407 8.65 -2.30 10.55
N ILE A 408 7.60 -3.07 10.28
CA ILE A 408 6.33 -3.01 11.02
C ILE A 408 6.38 -3.72 12.37
N ASN A 409 7.42 -4.51 12.65
CA ASN A 409 7.51 -5.38 13.83
C ASN A 409 8.80 -5.19 14.64
N ASN A 410 9.70 -4.29 14.16
CA ASN A 410 11.03 -4.01 14.74
C ASN A 410 11.94 -5.25 14.84
N ASP A 411 11.86 -6.12 13.84
CA ASP A 411 12.88 -7.14 13.63
C ASP A 411 14.03 -6.57 12.76
N ASP A 412 15.01 -7.37 12.38
CA ASP A 412 16.15 -6.92 11.58
C ASP A 412 15.86 -6.93 10.07
N TYR A 413 14.59 -7.15 9.65
CA TYR A 413 14.19 -7.31 8.25
C TYR A 413 13.24 -6.20 7.80
N ILE A 414 13.25 -5.94 6.50
CA ILE A 414 12.25 -5.09 5.85
C ILE A 414 11.03 -5.95 5.50
N ASP A 415 9.85 -5.43 5.82
CA ASP A 415 8.58 -6.07 5.50
C ASP A 415 8.03 -5.59 4.15
N TYR A 416 7.31 -6.47 3.47
CA TYR A 416 6.75 -6.23 2.14
C TYR A 416 5.28 -6.60 2.10
N ILE A 417 4.49 -5.85 1.35
CA ILE A 417 3.06 -6.06 1.22
C ILE A 417 2.67 -6.37 -0.22
N LEU A 418 1.83 -7.38 -0.39
CA LEU A 418 1.32 -7.81 -1.68
C LEU A 418 -0.20 -7.91 -1.63
N GLY A 419 -0.87 -7.00 -2.33
CA GLY A 419 -2.33 -6.97 -2.44
C GLY A 419 -2.83 -7.85 -3.57
N ALA A 420 -3.72 -8.81 -3.27
CA ALA A 420 -4.32 -9.70 -4.23
C ALA A 420 -5.84 -9.59 -4.22
N GLN A 421 -6.41 -9.26 -5.37
CA GLN A 421 -7.85 -9.19 -5.56
C GLN A 421 -8.39 -10.50 -6.14
N ASP A 422 -9.49 -11.02 -5.59
CA ASP A 422 -10.20 -12.17 -6.18
C ASP A 422 -10.95 -11.78 -7.45
N TRP A 423 -10.80 -12.57 -8.50
CA TRP A 423 -11.46 -12.31 -9.78
C TRP A 423 -12.97 -12.61 -9.70
N TYR A 424 -13.78 -11.69 -10.22
CA TYR A 424 -15.21 -11.89 -10.48
C TYR A 424 -15.41 -13.02 -11.52
N GLY A 425 -15.58 -14.26 -11.04
CA GLY A 425 -15.81 -15.42 -11.92
C GLY A 425 -15.18 -16.73 -11.45
N GLY A 426 -14.39 -16.71 -10.41
CA GLY A 426 -13.79 -17.91 -9.82
C GLY A 426 -14.82 -18.81 -9.14
N VAL A 427 -14.56 -20.12 -9.16
CA VAL A 427 -15.44 -21.17 -8.61
C VAL A 427 -15.50 -21.15 -7.07
N THR A 428 -14.61 -20.42 -6.43
CA THR A 428 -14.58 -20.20 -4.97
C THR A 428 -14.56 -18.69 -4.67
N PRO A 429 -15.71 -18.09 -4.36
CA PRO A 429 -15.72 -16.71 -3.90
C PRO A 429 -14.99 -16.62 -2.55
N GLY A 430 -13.85 -15.93 -2.53
CA GLY A 430 -13.13 -15.55 -1.31
C GLY A 430 -13.19 -14.04 -1.10
N ALA A 431 -12.94 -13.55 0.10
CA ALA A 431 -12.66 -12.14 0.31
C ALA A 431 -11.26 -11.84 -0.26
N SER A 432 -11.08 -10.66 -0.85
CA SER A 432 -9.75 -10.18 -1.29
C SER A 432 -8.77 -10.20 -0.12
N ARG A 433 -7.51 -10.47 -0.42
CA ARG A 433 -6.48 -10.70 0.60
C ARG A 433 -5.26 -9.84 0.34
N VAL A 434 -4.61 -9.50 1.43
CA VAL A 434 -3.29 -8.86 1.43
C VAL A 434 -2.35 -9.73 2.23
N ASN A 435 -1.22 -10.07 1.64
CA ASN A 435 -0.17 -10.84 2.28
C ASN A 435 0.99 -9.92 2.64
N ILE A 436 1.48 -10.04 3.86
CA ILE A 436 2.71 -9.40 4.31
C ILE A 436 3.80 -10.47 4.35
N TYR A 437 4.94 -10.15 3.77
CA TYR A 437 6.12 -10.98 3.71
C TYR A 437 7.31 -10.23 4.31
N PHE A 438 8.25 -10.97 4.88
CA PHE A 438 9.61 -10.48 5.11
C PHE A 438 10.57 -11.21 4.17
N PHE A 439 11.71 -10.59 3.88
CA PHE A 439 12.78 -11.22 3.14
C PHE A 439 13.93 -11.59 4.07
N GLY A 440 14.31 -12.88 4.13
CA GLY A 440 15.36 -13.36 5.05
C GLY A 440 15.51 -14.86 5.03
N LEU A 441 16.17 -15.39 6.06
CA LEU A 441 16.36 -16.81 6.27
C LEU A 441 15.18 -17.42 7.05
N PRO A 442 14.58 -18.52 6.57
CA PRO A 442 13.36 -19.09 7.18
C PRO A 442 13.54 -19.57 8.63
N ASP A 443 14.76 -19.86 9.05
CA ASP A 443 15.01 -20.45 10.36
C ASP A 443 15.12 -19.42 11.50
N ASP A 444 15.39 -18.14 11.20
CA ASP A 444 15.60 -17.13 12.23
C ASP A 444 14.30 -16.56 12.80
N VAL A 445 13.23 -16.49 11.99
CA VAL A 445 11.98 -15.85 12.37
C VAL A 445 10.96 -16.83 12.97
N GLN A 446 10.95 -18.10 12.57
CA GLN A 446 10.02 -19.09 13.17
C GLN A 446 10.34 -19.40 14.63
N GLU A 447 11.60 -19.32 15.05
CA GLU A 447 11.94 -19.43 16.46
C GLU A 447 11.57 -18.16 17.23
N ASP A 448 11.72 -16.96 16.65
CA ASP A 448 11.43 -15.69 17.31
C ASP A 448 9.92 -15.37 17.37
N ILE A 449 9.17 -15.52 16.29
CA ILE A 449 7.71 -15.34 16.31
C ILE A 449 7.04 -16.35 17.26
N ASN A 450 7.38 -17.62 17.17
CA ASN A 450 6.87 -18.61 18.12
C ASN A 450 7.41 -18.41 19.55
N SER A 451 8.62 -17.85 19.70
CA SER A 451 9.20 -17.56 21.02
C SER A 451 8.60 -16.29 21.63
N ILE A 452 8.29 -15.27 20.84
CA ILE A 452 7.64 -14.03 21.29
C ILE A 452 6.19 -14.30 21.67
N TYR A 453 5.42 -15.02 20.83
CA TYR A 453 4.06 -15.44 21.18
C TYR A 453 4.01 -16.41 22.37
N LEU A 454 5.04 -17.22 22.55
CA LEU A 454 5.13 -18.21 23.63
C LEU A 454 5.95 -17.75 24.84
N SER A 455 6.63 -16.59 24.79
CA SER A 455 7.52 -16.15 25.87
C SER A 455 6.96 -15.03 26.74
N ASN A 456 6.05 -14.20 26.26
CA ASN A 456 5.62 -12.99 26.95
C ASN A 456 4.11 -12.91 27.21
N PHE A 457 3.75 -12.31 28.35
CA PHE A 457 2.40 -11.86 28.62
C PHE A 457 2.23 -10.49 27.97
N ILE A 458 1.18 -10.31 27.16
CA ILE A 458 0.88 -9.06 26.45
C ILE A 458 -0.52 -8.60 26.85
N LEU A 459 -0.70 -7.31 27.07
CA LEU A 459 -1.98 -6.65 27.27
C LEU A 459 -2.13 -5.56 26.22
N TYR A 460 -2.98 -5.79 25.24
CA TYR A 460 -3.18 -4.87 24.13
C TYR A 460 -4.02 -3.66 24.55
N GLN A 461 -3.90 -2.56 23.80
CA GLN A 461 -4.79 -1.41 23.93
C GLN A 461 -6.22 -1.84 23.63
N ASN A 462 -7.17 -1.36 24.41
CA ASN A 462 -8.59 -1.65 24.16
C ASN A 462 -9.08 -0.92 22.90
N TYR A 463 -9.95 -1.58 22.14
CA TYR A 463 -10.55 -0.98 20.95
C TYR A 463 -12.08 -1.11 20.94
N PRO A 464 -12.77 -0.03 20.56
CA PRO A 464 -12.29 1.35 20.34
C PRO A 464 -11.79 2.02 21.63
N ASN A 465 -10.90 3.02 21.51
CA ASN A 465 -10.43 3.88 22.59
C ASN A 465 -10.06 5.28 22.02
N PRO A 466 -10.82 6.36 22.31
CA PRO A 466 -11.98 6.41 23.22
C PRO A 466 -13.19 5.59 22.75
N PHE A 467 -14.04 5.19 23.71
CA PHE A 467 -15.23 4.40 23.41
C PHE A 467 -16.49 4.95 24.12
N ASN A 468 -17.67 4.62 23.60
CA ASN A 468 -18.92 5.13 24.15
C ASN A 468 -19.54 4.16 25.19
N SER A 469 -19.93 2.97 24.77
CA SER A 469 -20.63 2.02 25.67
C SER A 469 -19.92 0.70 25.81
N THR A 470 -19.16 0.30 24.82
CA THR A 470 -18.54 -1.02 24.73
C THR A 470 -17.16 -0.91 24.11
N THR A 471 -16.21 -1.68 24.63
CA THR A 471 -14.87 -1.85 24.07
C THR A 471 -14.38 -3.28 24.26
N ILE A 472 -13.44 -3.71 23.42
CA ILE A 472 -12.82 -5.03 23.51
C ILE A 472 -11.42 -4.88 24.08
N ILE A 473 -11.07 -5.70 25.06
CA ILE A 473 -9.74 -5.80 25.65
C ILE A 473 -9.15 -7.15 25.26
N LYS A 474 -8.01 -7.15 24.59
CA LYS A 474 -7.27 -8.34 24.20
C LYS A 474 -6.05 -8.54 25.06
N TYR A 475 -5.61 -9.78 25.20
CA TYR A 475 -4.37 -10.13 25.88
C TYR A 475 -3.85 -11.49 25.41
N SER A 476 -2.53 -11.69 25.49
CA SER A 476 -1.86 -12.94 25.17
C SER A 476 -1.19 -13.53 26.41
N ILE A 477 -1.23 -14.85 26.55
CA ILE A 477 -0.56 -15.58 27.63
C ILE A 477 0.32 -16.69 27.06
N PRO A 478 1.62 -16.74 27.44
CA PRO A 478 2.61 -17.66 26.86
C PRO A 478 2.51 -19.09 27.41
N LYS A 479 1.82 -19.29 28.50
CA LYS A 479 1.63 -20.58 29.16
C LYS A 479 0.31 -20.60 29.91
N GLN A 480 -0.23 -21.80 30.16
CA GLN A 480 -1.44 -21.94 30.99
C GLN A 480 -1.19 -21.30 32.37
N GLU A 481 -2.03 -20.33 32.75
CA GLU A 481 -1.89 -19.54 33.96
C GLU A 481 -3.24 -19.04 34.48
N GLN A 482 -3.32 -18.78 35.79
CA GLN A 482 -4.46 -18.05 36.37
C GLN A 482 -4.37 -16.58 35.94
N VAL A 483 -5.38 -16.12 35.22
CA VAL A 483 -5.44 -14.75 34.69
C VAL A 483 -6.55 -13.98 35.38
N THR A 484 -6.21 -12.77 35.84
CA THR A 484 -7.17 -11.81 36.37
C THR A 484 -7.09 -10.51 35.59
N LEU A 485 -8.20 -10.05 35.01
CA LEU A 485 -8.31 -8.75 34.31
C LEU A 485 -9.28 -7.86 35.06
N LYS A 486 -8.80 -6.72 35.54
CA LYS A 486 -9.53 -5.78 36.41
C LYS A 486 -9.55 -4.38 35.84
N ILE A 487 -10.66 -3.67 36.05
CA ILE A 487 -10.82 -2.25 35.71
C ILE A 487 -10.76 -1.40 36.98
N TYR A 488 -10.05 -0.30 36.91
CA TYR A 488 -9.87 0.68 38.01
C TYR A 488 -10.27 2.08 37.57
N ASP A 489 -10.74 2.89 38.50
CA ASP A 489 -10.94 4.32 38.26
C ASP A 489 -9.63 5.13 38.44
N GLN A 490 -9.67 6.43 38.18
CA GLN A 490 -8.52 7.36 38.31
C GLN A 490 -7.91 7.41 39.70
N LEU A 491 -8.65 6.99 40.73
CA LEU A 491 -8.17 6.95 42.11
C LEU A 491 -7.63 5.56 42.49
N GLY A 492 -7.52 4.64 41.54
CA GLY A 492 -7.07 3.27 41.76
C GLY A 492 -8.09 2.37 42.47
N ARG A 493 -9.36 2.75 42.52
CA ARG A 493 -10.42 1.93 43.13
C ARG A 493 -10.91 0.94 42.11
N LEU A 494 -11.05 -0.32 42.54
CA LEU A 494 -11.59 -1.39 41.68
C LEU A 494 -13.02 -1.08 41.24
N VAL A 495 -13.24 -1.04 39.93
CA VAL A 495 -14.55 -0.85 39.29
C VAL A 495 -15.21 -2.21 39.04
N THR A 496 -14.50 -3.12 38.39
CA THR A 496 -14.99 -4.48 38.11
C THR A 496 -13.83 -5.45 37.83
N THR A 497 -14.13 -6.74 37.88
CA THR A 497 -13.23 -7.80 37.41
C THR A 497 -13.88 -8.44 36.18
N LEU A 498 -13.22 -8.40 35.04
CA LEU A 498 -13.72 -8.93 33.77
C LEU A 498 -13.35 -10.41 33.59
N VAL A 499 -12.16 -10.81 34.03
CA VAL A 499 -11.65 -12.18 33.95
C VAL A 499 -11.05 -12.55 35.30
N ASP A 500 -11.30 -13.76 35.76
CA ASP A 500 -10.65 -14.37 36.93
C ASP A 500 -10.73 -15.88 36.82
N VAL A 501 -10.00 -16.45 35.84
CA VAL A 501 -10.01 -17.89 35.54
C VAL A 501 -8.66 -18.33 35.00
N GLU A 502 -8.40 -19.63 35.06
CA GLU A 502 -7.28 -20.23 34.37
C GLU A 502 -7.49 -20.19 32.85
N LYS A 503 -6.50 -19.73 32.10
CA LYS A 503 -6.51 -19.64 30.65
C LYS A 503 -5.39 -20.48 30.04
N ASN A 504 -5.67 -21.07 28.88
CA ASN A 504 -4.66 -21.79 28.09
C ASN A 504 -3.73 -20.79 27.39
N VAL A 505 -2.58 -21.28 26.92
CA VAL A 505 -1.68 -20.54 26.04
C VAL A 505 -2.44 -19.98 24.83
N GLY A 506 -2.13 -18.74 24.42
CA GLY A 506 -2.72 -18.10 23.25
C GLY A 506 -3.33 -16.73 23.53
N GLN A 507 -3.96 -16.17 22.52
CA GLN A 507 -4.68 -14.91 22.59
C GLN A 507 -6.08 -15.09 23.14
N HIS A 508 -6.53 -14.11 23.93
CA HIS A 508 -7.83 -14.05 24.57
C HIS A 508 -8.40 -12.64 24.44
N GLN A 509 -9.74 -12.55 24.39
CA GLN A 509 -10.41 -11.25 24.39
C GLN A 509 -11.61 -11.26 25.34
N VAL A 510 -11.97 -10.06 25.82
CA VAL A 510 -13.15 -9.84 26.64
C VAL A 510 -13.79 -8.51 26.31
N GLU A 511 -15.09 -8.51 26.19
CA GLU A 511 -15.89 -7.32 25.96
C GLU A 511 -16.20 -6.62 27.29
N PHE A 512 -16.00 -5.29 27.33
CA PHE A 512 -16.28 -4.46 28.49
C PHE A 512 -17.42 -3.49 28.21
N HIS A 513 -18.53 -3.65 28.95
CA HIS A 513 -19.72 -2.80 28.85
C HIS A 513 -19.78 -1.79 30.01
N THR A 514 -20.12 -0.52 29.71
CA THR A 514 -20.01 0.60 30.67
C THR A 514 -21.31 1.32 30.96
N ASP A 515 -22.46 0.61 30.95
CA ASP A 515 -23.81 1.21 31.08
C ASP A 515 -23.96 2.14 32.29
N LYS A 516 -23.21 1.92 33.36
CA LYS A 516 -23.32 2.64 34.64
C LYS A 516 -22.12 3.51 34.99
N LEU A 517 -21.10 3.60 34.12
CA LEU A 517 -19.92 4.39 34.38
C LEU A 517 -20.07 5.80 33.80
N ALA A 518 -19.40 6.78 34.42
CA ALA A 518 -19.33 8.15 33.91
C ALA A 518 -18.21 8.27 32.86
N SER A 519 -18.33 9.25 31.96
CA SER A 519 -17.23 9.61 31.07
C SER A 519 -15.97 9.93 31.86
N GLY A 520 -14.82 9.47 31.40
CA GLY A 520 -13.55 9.68 32.08
C GLY A 520 -12.50 8.63 31.76
N VAL A 521 -11.34 8.80 32.35
CA VAL A 521 -10.22 7.87 32.22
C VAL A 521 -10.35 6.75 33.23
N TYR A 522 -10.11 5.53 32.77
CA TYR A 522 -10.01 4.32 33.58
C TYR A 522 -8.73 3.57 33.23
N PHE A 523 -8.35 2.62 34.05
CA PHE A 523 -7.21 1.76 33.82
C PHE A 523 -7.66 0.30 33.87
N TYR A 524 -7.09 -0.54 33.02
CA TYR A 524 -7.28 -1.97 33.11
C TYR A 524 -5.95 -2.68 33.35
N GLN A 525 -6.00 -3.70 34.15
CA GLN A 525 -4.82 -4.40 34.63
C GLN A 525 -4.97 -5.91 34.47
N LEU A 526 -4.04 -6.51 33.73
CA LEU A 526 -3.87 -7.95 33.61
C LEU A 526 -2.89 -8.42 34.66
N ILE A 527 -3.27 -9.43 35.42
CA ILE A 527 -2.44 -10.11 36.41
C ILE A 527 -2.37 -11.58 36.02
N ALA A 528 -1.17 -12.10 35.80
CA ALA A 528 -0.93 -13.49 35.46
C ALA A 528 0.37 -13.97 36.12
N GLY A 529 0.26 -14.82 37.13
CA GLY A 529 1.40 -15.19 37.97
C GLY A 529 2.03 -13.98 38.66
N ASN A 530 3.30 -13.71 38.36
CA ASN A 530 4.05 -12.56 38.89
C ASN A 530 4.04 -11.35 37.93
N ILE A 531 3.39 -11.44 36.80
CA ILE A 531 3.32 -10.38 35.79
C ILE A 531 2.10 -9.51 36.04
N ILE A 532 2.29 -8.20 35.95
CA ILE A 532 1.23 -7.19 36.06
C ILE A 532 1.44 -6.21 34.90
N LEU A 533 0.47 -6.15 33.99
CA LEU A 533 0.43 -5.22 32.88
C LEU A 533 -0.74 -4.27 33.07
N THR A 534 -0.59 -2.99 32.72
CA THR A 534 -1.63 -1.99 32.92
C THR A 534 -1.69 -1.04 31.74
N ASN A 535 -2.90 -0.83 31.20
CA ASN A 535 -3.18 0.12 30.13
C ASN A 535 -4.31 1.08 30.53
N LYS A 536 -4.46 2.15 29.76
CA LYS A 536 -5.45 3.21 29.95
C LYS A 536 -6.60 3.04 28.95
N LEU A 537 -7.82 3.31 29.39
CA LEU A 537 -8.99 3.42 28.52
C LEU A 537 -9.77 4.72 28.79
N ILE A 538 -10.39 5.28 27.76
CA ILE A 538 -11.11 6.55 27.81
C ILE A 538 -12.57 6.30 27.42
N LEU A 539 -13.48 6.55 28.36
CA LEU A 539 -14.93 6.44 28.14
C LEU A 539 -15.50 7.83 27.83
N LEU A 540 -16.16 7.96 26.69
CA LEU A 540 -16.90 9.16 26.28
C LEU A 540 -18.38 8.80 26.13
N LYS A 541 -19.27 9.44 26.91
CA LYS A 541 -20.72 9.29 26.80
C LYS A 541 -21.35 10.58 26.33
#